data_be25fca59d36948a8b28c6f40139ffdc
#
_entry.id   be25fca59d36948a8b28c6f40139ffdc
#
_cell.length_a   1.000
_cell.length_b   1.000
_cell.length_c   1.000
_cell.angle_alpha   90.00
_cell.angle_beta   90.00
_cell.angle_gamma   90.00
#
_symmetry.space_group_name_H-M   'P 1'
#
loop_
_entity.id
_entity.type
_entity.pdbx_description
1 polymer ?
#
loop_
_entity_poly.entity_id
_entity_poly.type
_entity_poly.pdbx_seq_one_letter_code
_entity_poly.pdbx_strand_id
1 'polypeptide(L)'
;MAQHYLLSSKSKNINLKDILRLTEEDAFHLLKTHRWGNTGNIRDVCCPHCGIRHEAYFLDSRKRWCCKHCKRHFYITTNTVFAFHKVKLVDILAVIVMMVSCSKGISAIDVSRLLHLNYKTAFVLCHKLREALFKTRDLRPMQGEIHEDGAWINFTLRKPNYRKNNHKQRQQADEKGRKFPKFRPTKRCIISLNQRSANDEQMWGSNRTIVAMDYTENADTVFALNQRFITVGSDIMCDENPAYNNLNFHYNRWSVNHQEAYSAKGVNNNLAESFNARMRDLMRGTHHKTDNKYALHYANQAAFMSDNRRKSNGELFSDVLQRCLWVLPLKEWVGYWQGNHRQGELIGMKAFSPEEISQNYFKRLEEQMKYDEMLLAA
;
A
#
# COMPACT_ATOMS: atom_id res chain seq x y z
N MET A 1 10.73 32.08 6.14
CA MET A 1 10.40 30.65 6.43
C MET A 1 10.36 29.89 5.11
N ALA A 2 11.05 28.75 5.01
CA ALA A 2 10.97 27.93 3.81
C ALA A 2 9.54 27.36 3.66
N GLN A 3 8.95 27.50 2.47
CA GLN A 3 7.62 26.98 2.19
C GLN A 3 7.62 25.45 2.25
N HIS A 4 6.61 24.88 2.94
CA HIS A 4 6.44 23.42 2.97
C HIS A 4 6.25 22.88 1.55
N TYR A 5 6.95 21.81 1.19
CA TYR A 5 6.94 21.24 -0.17
C TYR A 5 5.55 21.02 -0.74
N LEU A 6 4.61 20.45 0.05
CA LEU A 6 3.23 20.20 -0.39
C LEU A 6 2.44 21.47 -0.77
N LEU A 7 2.91 22.65 -0.37
CA LEU A 7 2.31 23.93 -0.74
C LEU A 7 2.94 24.52 -2.00
N SER A 8 4.05 23.98 -2.46
CA SER A 8 4.76 24.47 -3.66
C SER A 8 3.98 24.18 -4.95
N SER A 9 4.21 24.96 -5.99
CA SER A 9 3.65 24.72 -7.33
C SER A 9 4.15 23.39 -7.92
N LYS A 10 5.42 23.03 -7.62
CA LYS A 10 6.02 21.75 -8.07
C LYS A 10 5.28 20.53 -7.57
N SER A 11 4.73 20.57 -6.36
CA SER A 11 3.97 19.44 -5.80
C SER A 11 2.58 19.29 -6.40
N LYS A 12 2.01 20.36 -6.98
CA LYS A 12 0.62 20.44 -7.45
C LYS A 12 0.48 20.36 -8.98
N ASN A 13 1.33 19.57 -9.62
CA ASN A 13 1.40 19.47 -11.09
C ASN A 13 0.26 18.65 -11.73
N ILE A 14 -0.60 18.01 -10.94
CA ILE A 14 -1.86 17.40 -11.37
C ILE A 14 -2.92 17.62 -10.27
N ASN A 15 -4.16 17.80 -10.65
CA ASN A 15 -5.27 17.99 -9.72
C ASN A 15 -6.55 17.29 -10.20
N LEU A 16 -7.54 17.20 -9.32
CA LEU A 16 -8.80 16.50 -9.60
C LEU A 16 -9.59 17.17 -10.74
N LYS A 17 -9.52 18.51 -10.89
CA LYS A 17 -10.23 19.21 -11.96
C LYS A 17 -9.69 18.84 -13.34
N ASP A 18 -8.38 18.63 -13.45
CA ASP A 18 -7.75 18.22 -14.71
C ASP A 18 -8.28 16.84 -15.14
N ILE A 19 -8.37 15.91 -14.21
CA ILE A 19 -8.89 14.57 -14.49
C ILE A 19 -10.39 14.59 -14.84
N LEU A 20 -11.21 15.33 -14.10
CA LEU A 20 -12.67 15.39 -14.35
C LEU A 20 -13.05 16.09 -15.64
N ARG A 21 -12.14 16.85 -16.27
CA ARG A 21 -12.31 17.44 -17.59
C ARG A 21 -12.00 16.48 -18.74
N LEU A 22 -11.32 15.35 -18.46
CA LEU A 22 -11.01 14.36 -19.48
C LEU A 22 -12.30 13.71 -19.99
N THR A 23 -12.33 13.48 -21.29
CA THR A 23 -13.31 12.57 -21.89
C THR A 23 -12.94 11.12 -21.56
N GLU A 24 -13.87 10.19 -21.73
CA GLU A 24 -13.57 8.77 -21.54
C GLU A 24 -12.52 8.26 -22.56
N GLU A 25 -12.46 8.89 -23.73
CA GLU A 25 -11.44 8.66 -24.76
C GLU A 25 -10.05 9.12 -24.28
N ASP A 26 -9.95 10.33 -23.73
CA ASP A 26 -8.69 10.85 -23.17
C ASP A 26 -8.19 9.96 -22.03
N ALA A 27 -9.09 9.51 -21.14
CA ALA A 27 -8.76 8.61 -20.06
C ALA A 27 -8.27 7.24 -20.59
N PHE A 28 -8.88 6.75 -21.68
CA PHE A 28 -8.42 5.52 -22.33
C PHE A 28 -7.01 5.69 -22.92
N HIS A 29 -6.72 6.79 -23.59
CA HIS A 29 -5.39 7.08 -24.14
C HIS A 29 -4.34 7.26 -23.04
N LEU A 30 -4.68 7.95 -21.96
CA LEU A 30 -3.81 8.09 -20.78
C LEU A 30 -3.44 6.72 -20.20
N LEU A 31 -4.42 5.85 -19.99
CA LEU A 31 -4.19 4.48 -19.52
C LEU A 31 -3.33 3.66 -20.48
N LYS A 32 -3.56 3.80 -21.79
CA LYS A 32 -2.75 3.11 -22.82
C LYS A 32 -1.30 3.55 -22.75
N THR A 33 -1.06 4.85 -22.64
CA THR A 33 0.29 5.42 -22.52
C THR A 33 1.02 4.89 -21.28
N HIS A 34 0.36 4.88 -20.12
CA HIS A 34 0.95 4.33 -18.90
C HIS A 34 1.19 2.82 -18.95
N ARG A 35 0.36 2.09 -19.69
CA ARG A 35 0.47 0.63 -19.76
C ARG A 35 1.47 0.13 -20.79
N TRP A 36 1.54 0.75 -21.96
CA TRP A 36 2.30 0.26 -23.11
C TRP A 36 3.19 1.31 -23.79
N GLY A 37 3.24 2.51 -23.24
CA GLY A 37 4.00 3.63 -23.78
C GLY A 37 3.25 4.45 -24.84
N ASN A 38 3.78 5.63 -25.11
CA ASN A 38 3.23 6.54 -26.12
C ASN A 38 3.90 6.26 -27.49
N THR A 39 3.33 5.37 -28.27
CA THR A 39 3.84 5.00 -29.61
C THR A 39 3.14 5.73 -30.76
N GLY A 40 2.17 6.62 -30.47
CA GLY A 40 1.32 7.25 -31.48
C GLY A 40 0.37 6.29 -32.19
N ASN A 41 0.59 4.96 -32.12
CA ASN A 41 -0.24 3.95 -32.74
C ASN A 41 -1.09 3.21 -31.68
N ILE A 42 -2.43 3.30 -31.82
CA ILE A 42 -3.36 2.64 -30.91
C ILE A 42 -3.26 1.12 -30.96
N ARG A 43 -2.78 0.55 -32.05
CA ARG A 43 -2.66 -0.89 -32.27
C ARG A 43 -1.38 -1.48 -31.67
N ASP A 44 -0.35 -0.67 -31.40
CA ASP A 44 0.89 -1.12 -30.80
C ASP A 44 0.71 -1.34 -29.30
N VAL A 45 0.55 -2.60 -28.91
CA VAL A 45 0.25 -3.02 -27.55
C VAL A 45 0.92 -4.35 -27.22
N CYS A 46 1.20 -4.57 -25.94
CA CYS A 46 1.63 -5.86 -25.43
C CYS A 46 0.41 -6.68 -24.98
N CYS A 47 0.24 -7.87 -25.56
CA CYS A 47 -0.88 -8.73 -25.22
C CYS A 47 -0.78 -9.23 -23.77
N PRO A 48 -1.77 -8.97 -22.90
CA PRO A 48 -1.73 -9.38 -21.50
C PRO A 48 -1.88 -10.90 -21.29
N HIS A 49 -2.18 -11.66 -22.34
CA HIS A 49 -2.33 -13.11 -22.26
C HIS A 49 -1.06 -13.87 -22.66
N CYS A 50 -0.36 -13.45 -23.73
CA CYS A 50 0.84 -14.13 -24.21
C CYS A 50 2.12 -13.31 -24.06
N GLY A 51 2.05 -12.06 -23.60
CA GLY A 51 3.20 -11.18 -23.38
C GLY A 51 3.86 -10.63 -24.64
N ILE A 52 3.36 -10.94 -25.84
CA ILE A 52 3.99 -10.51 -27.10
C ILE A 52 3.52 -9.10 -27.46
N ARG A 53 4.49 -8.19 -27.70
CA ARG A 53 4.24 -6.85 -28.23
C ARG A 53 4.11 -6.91 -29.76
N HIS A 54 3.06 -6.34 -30.31
CA HIS A 54 2.79 -6.31 -31.75
C HIS A 54 1.64 -5.34 -32.07
N GLU A 55 1.46 -5.01 -33.32
CA GLU A 55 0.27 -4.34 -33.81
C GLU A 55 -0.94 -5.28 -33.80
N ALA A 56 -1.75 -5.20 -32.73
CA ALA A 56 -2.97 -5.98 -32.58
C ALA A 56 -4.11 -5.42 -33.47
N TYR A 57 -5.10 -6.26 -33.79
CA TYR A 57 -6.35 -5.76 -34.35
C TYR A 57 -7.10 -4.95 -33.28
N PHE A 58 -7.53 -3.74 -33.63
CA PHE A 58 -8.29 -2.87 -32.74
C PHE A 58 -9.71 -2.67 -33.24
N LEU A 59 -10.67 -2.91 -32.39
CA LEU A 59 -12.10 -2.67 -32.65
C LEU A 59 -12.52 -1.43 -31.86
N ASP A 60 -12.62 -0.32 -32.57
CA ASP A 60 -12.85 1.01 -31.98
C ASP A 60 -14.21 1.11 -31.26
N SER A 61 -15.29 0.57 -31.85
CA SER A 61 -16.64 0.59 -31.29
C SER A 61 -16.74 -0.07 -29.91
N ARG A 62 -15.83 -0.97 -29.57
CA ARG A 62 -15.77 -1.69 -28.28
C ARG A 62 -14.51 -1.41 -27.48
N LYS A 63 -13.61 -0.53 -27.97
CA LYS A 63 -12.31 -0.20 -27.36
C LYS A 63 -11.55 -1.44 -26.90
N ARG A 64 -11.47 -2.47 -27.76
CA ARG A 64 -10.82 -3.74 -27.47
C ARG A 64 -9.85 -4.16 -28.55
N TRP A 65 -8.84 -4.90 -28.16
CA TRP A 65 -7.87 -5.51 -29.07
C TRP A 65 -8.12 -7.00 -29.25
N CYS A 66 -7.68 -7.54 -30.39
CA CYS A 66 -7.53 -8.96 -30.64
C CYS A 66 -6.06 -9.26 -30.97
N CYS A 67 -5.44 -10.13 -30.19
CA CYS A 67 -4.07 -10.53 -30.40
C CYS A 67 -3.90 -11.33 -31.69
N LYS A 68 -2.93 -10.97 -32.53
CA LYS A 68 -2.63 -11.73 -33.78
C LYS A 68 -2.03 -13.11 -33.51
N HIS A 69 -1.33 -13.28 -32.34
CA HIS A 69 -0.68 -14.53 -31.98
C HIS A 69 -1.62 -15.50 -31.24
N CYS A 70 -2.11 -15.13 -30.07
CA CYS A 70 -2.95 -16.03 -29.27
C CYS A 70 -4.45 -15.94 -29.58
N LYS A 71 -4.87 -15.06 -30.49
CA LYS A 71 -6.24 -14.82 -30.95
C LYS A 71 -7.24 -14.40 -29.84
N ARG A 72 -6.76 -14.11 -28.62
CA ARG A 72 -7.59 -13.67 -27.50
C ARG A 72 -7.90 -12.19 -27.59
N HIS A 73 -9.11 -11.85 -27.19
CA HIS A 73 -9.53 -10.46 -27.02
C HIS A 73 -9.11 -9.92 -25.65
N PHE A 74 -8.76 -8.64 -25.58
CA PHE A 74 -8.44 -7.97 -24.33
C PHE A 74 -8.80 -6.48 -24.37
N TYR A 75 -9.00 -5.92 -23.19
CA TYR A 75 -9.29 -4.51 -22.94
C TYR A 75 -8.11 -3.84 -22.25
N ILE A 76 -8.17 -2.52 -22.15
CA ILE A 76 -7.13 -1.73 -21.47
C ILE A 76 -6.90 -2.17 -20.02
N THR A 77 -7.92 -2.71 -19.35
CA THR A 77 -7.87 -3.16 -17.96
C THR A 77 -7.72 -4.67 -17.79
N THR A 78 -7.64 -5.45 -18.89
CA THR A 78 -7.47 -6.91 -18.82
C THR A 78 -6.20 -7.28 -18.08
N ASN A 79 -6.26 -8.23 -17.13
CA ASN A 79 -5.15 -8.65 -16.27
C ASN A 79 -4.53 -7.51 -15.45
N THR A 80 -5.36 -6.56 -15.00
CA THR A 80 -4.98 -5.52 -14.04
C THR A 80 -5.92 -5.56 -12.83
N VAL A 81 -5.63 -4.84 -11.75
CA VAL A 81 -6.56 -4.73 -10.62
C VAL A 81 -7.92 -4.15 -11.04
N PHE A 82 -7.97 -3.40 -12.14
CA PHE A 82 -9.18 -2.80 -12.67
C PHE A 82 -10.00 -3.74 -13.58
N ALA A 83 -9.54 -4.96 -13.83
CA ALA A 83 -10.31 -5.91 -14.64
C ALA A 83 -11.75 -6.07 -14.10
N PHE A 84 -12.69 -6.28 -15.03
CA PHE A 84 -14.12 -6.43 -14.76
C PHE A 84 -14.80 -5.22 -14.09
N HIS A 85 -14.21 -4.01 -14.23
CA HIS A 85 -14.82 -2.78 -13.72
C HIS A 85 -16.08 -2.40 -14.52
N LYS A 86 -16.99 -1.71 -13.83
CA LYS A 86 -18.16 -1.07 -14.42
C LYS A 86 -18.16 0.46 -14.23
N VAL A 87 -17.12 0.96 -13.58
CA VAL A 87 -16.90 2.38 -13.31
C VAL A 87 -16.23 3.00 -14.53
N LYS A 88 -16.52 4.24 -14.86
CA LYS A 88 -15.85 4.97 -15.94
C LYS A 88 -14.34 5.09 -15.67
N LEU A 89 -13.54 5.13 -16.72
CA LEU A 89 -12.08 5.26 -16.59
C LEU A 89 -11.71 6.59 -15.93
N VAL A 90 -12.42 7.65 -16.27
CA VAL A 90 -12.25 8.98 -15.63
C VAL A 90 -12.44 8.89 -14.12
N ASP A 91 -13.47 8.19 -13.64
CA ASP A 91 -13.71 8.02 -12.19
C ASP A 91 -12.61 7.21 -11.51
N ILE A 92 -12.06 6.19 -12.18
CA ILE A 92 -10.92 5.40 -11.68
C ILE A 92 -9.71 6.32 -11.50
N LEU A 93 -9.37 7.13 -12.51
CA LEU A 93 -8.28 8.09 -12.45
C LEU A 93 -8.50 9.16 -11.37
N ALA A 94 -9.75 9.65 -11.23
CA ALA A 94 -10.12 10.60 -10.19
C ALA A 94 -9.87 10.05 -8.78
N VAL A 95 -10.20 8.77 -8.52
CA VAL A 95 -9.94 8.15 -7.20
C VAL A 95 -8.44 8.06 -6.94
N ILE A 96 -7.61 7.77 -7.95
CA ILE A 96 -6.15 7.77 -7.79
C ILE A 96 -5.65 9.16 -7.40
N VAL A 97 -6.06 10.21 -8.12
CA VAL A 97 -5.67 11.60 -7.80
C VAL A 97 -6.13 11.99 -6.39
N MET A 98 -7.37 11.68 -6.01
CA MET A 98 -7.87 11.95 -4.66
C MET A 98 -7.03 11.22 -3.59
N MET A 99 -6.65 9.96 -3.84
CA MET A 99 -5.85 9.17 -2.90
C MET A 99 -4.46 9.77 -2.66
N VAL A 100 -3.80 10.27 -3.72
CA VAL A 100 -2.42 10.79 -3.64
C VAL A 100 -2.35 12.26 -3.26
N SER A 101 -3.37 13.05 -3.56
CA SER A 101 -3.39 14.49 -3.29
C SER A 101 -3.87 14.83 -1.87
N CYS A 102 -4.63 13.95 -1.22
CA CYS A 102 -5.08 14.16 0.14
C CYS A 102 -4.01 13.73 1.14
N SER A 103 -3.64 14.61 2.07
CA SER A 103 -2.54 14.41 3.04
C SER A 103 -2.65 13.14 3.89
N LYS A 104 -3.87 12.66 4.13
CA LYS A 104 -4.19 11.42 4.88
C LYS A 104 -4.93 10.39 4.03
N GLY A 105 -4.80 10.49 2.68
CA GLY A 105 -5.59 9.67 1.75
C GLY A 105 -7.08 10.01 1.78
N ILE A 106 -7.91 9.17 1.17
CA ILE A 106 -9.36 9.38 1.07
C ILE A 106 -10.13 8.16 1.55
N SER A 107 -11.28 8.40 2.22
CA SER A 107 -12.17 7.32 2.63
C SER A 107 -13.08 6.84 1.50
N ALA A 108 -13.54 5.59 1.56
CA ALA A 108 -14.50 5.08 0.59
C ALA A 108 -15.87 5.79 0.66
N ILE A 109 -16.22 6.37 1.81
CA ILE A 109 -17.42 7.19 1.97
C ILE A 109 -17.29 8.48 1.19
N ASP A 110 -16.14 9.16 1.29
CA ASP A 110 -15.88 10.40 0.57
C ASP A 110 -15.87 10.16 -0.94
N VAL A 111 -15.19 9.10 -1.41
CA VAL A 111 -15.23 8.69 -2.82
C VAL A 111 -16.65 8.43 -3.30
N SER A 112 -17.45 7.70 -2.52
CA SER A 112 -18.85 7.42 -2.83
C SER A 112 -19.67 8.69 -3.00
N ARG A 113 -19.48 9.66 -2.10
CA ARG A 113 -20.22 10.94 -2.10
C ARG A 113 -19.76 11.90 -3.18
N LEU A 114 -18.44 12.02 -3.39
CA LEU A 114 -17.86 12.96 -4.35
C LEU A 114 -18.07 12.55 -5.81
N LEU A 115 -18.02 11.25 -6.10
CA LEU A 115 -18.19 10.71 -7.45
C LEU A 115 -19.57 10.06 -7.67
N HIS A 116 -20.49 10.20 -6.71
CA HIS A 116 -21.82 9.59 -6.78
C HIS A 116 -21.82 8.08 -7.11
N LEU A 117 -20.84 7.35 -6.56
CA LEU A 117 -20.71 5.91 -6.71
C LEU A 117 -21.40 5.17 -5.56
N ASN A 118 -21.88 3.94 -5.83
CA ASN A 118 -22.32 3.08 -4.74
C ASN A 118 -21.16 2.83 -3.76
N TYR A 119 -21.44 2.86 -2.45
CA TYR A 119 -20.43 2.70 -1.40
C TYR A 119 -19.58 1.42 -1.57
N LYS A 120 -20.22 0.27 -1.89
CA LYS A 120 -19.48 -0.98 -2.13
C LYS A 120 -18.50 -0.87 -3.31
N THR A 121 -18.91 -0.17 -4.37
CA THR A 121 -18.06 0.09 -5.54
C THR A 121 -16.87 0.96 -5.16
N ALA A 122 -17.10 2.08 -4.45
CA ALA A 122 -16.04 2.96 -3.96
C ALA A 122 -15.10 2.22 -3.01
N PHE A 123 -15.64 1.40 -2.10
CA PHE A 123 -14.85 0.58 -1.16
C PHE A 123 -13.93 -0.39 -1.90
N VAL A 124 -14.47 -1.15 -2.85
CA VAL A 124 -13.70 -2.10 -3.67
C VAL A 124 -12.63 -1.37 -4.49
N LEU A 125 -12.95 -0.23 -5.10
CA LEU A 125 -11.99 0.54 -5.89
C LEU A 125 -10.84 1.03 -5.02
N CYS A 126 -11.11 1.65 -3.87
CA CYS A 126 -10.07 2.06 -2.92
C CYS A 126 -9.21 0.89 -2.46
N HIS A 127 -9.79 -0.28 -2.24
CA HIS A 127 -9.03 -1.47 -1.83
C HIS A 127 -8.23 -2.09 -2.96
N LYS A 128 -8.67 -2.01 -4.21
CA LYS A 128 -7.86 -2.38 -5.39
C LYS A 128 -6.58 -1.54 -5.48
N LEU A 129 -6.65 -0.23 -5.20
CA LEU A 129 -5.47 0.64 -5.14
C LEU A 129 -4.53 0.21 -4.00
N ARG A 130 -5.06 0.00 -2.78
CA ARG A 130 -4.27 -0.47 -1.64
C ARG A 130 -3.62 -1.83 -1.90
N GLU A 131 -4.33 -2.73 -2.56
CA GLU A 131 -3.80 -4.03 -2.94
C GLU A 131 -2.64 -3.90 -3.93
N ALA A 132 -2.76 -3.01 -4.92
CA ALA A 132 -1.67 -2.74 -5.86
C ALA A 132 -0.42 -2.23 -5.11
N LEU A 133 -0.58 -1.27 -4.21
CA LEU A 133 0.51 -0.78 -3.36
C LEU A 133 1.11 -1.88 -2.49
N PHE A 134 0.27 -2.74 -1.91
CA PHE A 134 0.70 -3.83 -1.06
C PHE A 134 1.47 -4.91 -1.81
N LYS A 135 1.03 -5.28 -3.00
CA LYS A 135 1.69 -6.31 -3.82
C LYS A 135 2.99 -5.84 -4.48
N THR A 136 3.14 -4.54 -4.67
CA THR A 136 4.31 -3.94 -5.33
C THR A 136 5.20 -3.16 -4.36
N ARG A 137 5.10 -3.39 -3.04
CA ARG A 137 5.98 -2.76 -2.05
C ARG A 137 7.43 -3.22 -2.23
N ASP A 138 8.37 -2.37 -1.92
CA ASP A 138 9.79 -2.72 -1.96
C ASP A 138 10.18 -3.54 -0.72
N LEU A 139 10.47 -4.81 -0.92
CA LEU A 139 10.84 -5.79 0.10
C LEU A 139 12.33 -6.18 0.03
N ARG A 140 13.14 -5.45 -0.73
CA ARG A 140 14.60 -5.66 -0.75
C ARG A 140 15.19 -5.38 0.63
N PRO A 141 16.29 -6.02 1.02
CA PRO A 141 16.95 -5.77 2.31
C PRO A 141 17.26 -4.28 2.51
N MET A 142 17.04 -3.78 3.71
CA MET A 142 17.41 -2.45 4.19
C MET A 142 18.83 -2.46 4.73
N GLN A 143 19.53 -1.33 4.66
CA GLN A 143 20.87 -1.19 5.21
C GLN A 143 21.07 0.20 5.82
N GLY A 144 22.07 0.34 6.67
CA GLY A 144 22.40 1.58 7.36
C GLY A 144 21.55 1.75 8.62
N GLU A 145 21.04 2.96 8.86
CA GLU A 145 20.25 3.28 10.05
C GLU A 145 18.76 2.96 9.83
N ILE A 146 18.22 2.08 10.67
CA ILE A 146 16.82 1.66 10.65
C ILE A 146 16.19 1.94 12.01
N HIS A 147 15.03 2.60 12.01
CA HIS A 147 14.24 2.82 13.22
C HIS A 147 13.08 1.83 13.25
N GLU A 148 12.93 1.14 14.37
CA GLU A 148 11.91 0.12 14.54
C GLU A 148 11.05 0.38 15.78
N ASP A 149 9.72 0.26 15.63
CA ASP A 149 8.78 0.44 16.73
C ASP A 149 7.44 -0.26 16.43
N GLY A 150 6.74 -0.66 17.49
CA GLY A 150 5.44 -1.28 17.47
C GLY A 150 4.30 -0.34 17.85
N ALA A 151 3.36 -0.13 16.93
CA ALA A 151 2.19 0.70 17.15
C ALA A 151 0.93 -0.12 17.40
N TRP A 152 0.31 0.05 18.55
CA TRP A 152 -0.97 -0.58 18.86
C TRP A 152 -2.14 0.18 18.22
N ILE A 153 -2.97 -0.56 17.46
CA ILE A 153 -4.15 -0.03 16.79
C ILE A 153 -5.38 -0.82 17.20
N ASN A 154 -6.48 -0.11 17.48
CA ASN A 154 -7.78 -0.72 17.74
C ASN A 154 -8.56 -0.84 16.45
N PHE A 155 -9.05 -2.03 16.17
CA PHE A 155 -9.91 -2.32 15.04
C PHE A 155 -11.32 -2.66 15.48
N THR A 156 -12.29 -2.48 14.59
CA THR A 156 -13.67 -2.88 14.85
C THR A 156 -13.90 -4.27 14.29
N LEU A 157 -13.96 -5.27 15.16
CA LEU A 157 -14.45 -6.59 14.77
C LEU A 157 -15.95 -6.49 14.52
N ARG A 158 -16.41 -6.91 13.37
CA ARG A 158 -17.83 -7.19 13.16
C ARG A 158 -18.18 -8.40 14.02
N LYS A 159 -18.82 -8.17 15.15
CA LYS A 159 -19.40 -9.28 15.92
C LYS A 159 -20.46 -9.95 15.05
N PRO A 160 -20.42 -11.28 14.92
CA PRO A 160 -21.57 -12.00 14.38
C PRO A 160 -22.82 -11.61 15.17
N ASN A 161 -23.97 -11.60 14.55
CA ASN A 161 -25.26 -11.18 15.17
C ASN A 161 -25.74 -12.12 16.30
N TYR A 162 -24.85 -12.73 17.08
CA TYR A 162 -25.12 -13.64 18.19
C TYR A 162 -25.28 -12.92 19.53
N ARG A 163 -26.01 -11.79 19.59
CA ARG A 163 -26.24 -11.09 20.84
C ARG A 163 -26.84 -11.97 21.96
N LYS A 164 -27.69 -12.93 21.60
CA LYS A 164 -28.36 -13.81 22.58
C LYS A 164 -27.44 -14.89 23.18
N ASN A 165 -26.51 -15.43 22.40
CA ASN A 165 -25.62 -16.50 22.88
C ASN A 165 -24.42 -15.99 23.72
N ASN A 166 -23.93 -14.78 23.45
CA ASN A 166 -22.81 -14.23 24.21
C ASN A 166 -23.16 -13.89 25.65
N HIS A 167 -24.41 -13.52 25.93
CA HIS A 167 -24.85 -13.26 27.33
C HIS A 167 -24.92 -14.53 28.16
N LYS A 168 -25.49 -15.61 27.60
CA LYS A 168 -25.53 -16.94 28.25
C LYS A 168 -24.15 -17.54 28.46
N GLN A 169 -23.25 -17.42 27.49
CA GLN A 169 -21.86 -17.91 27.60
C GLN A 169 -21.05 -17.11 28.62
N ARG A 170 -21.27 -15.80 28.77
CA ARG A 170 -20.65 -14.97 29.81
C ARG A 170 -21.16 -15.38 31.20
N GLN A 171 -22.47 -15.53 31.40
CA GLN A 171 -23.04 -15.99 32.65
C GLN A 171 -22.50 -17.38 33.07
N GLN A 172 -22.47 -18.34 32.13
CA GLN A 172 -21.94 -19.67 32.40
C GLN A 172 -20.42 -19.69 32.68
N ALA A 173 -19.66 -18.74 32.14
CA ALA A 173 -18.23 -18.63 32.40
C ALA A 173 -17.96 -17.95 33.76
N ASP A 174 -18.78 -16.94 34.13
CA ASP A 174 -18.71 -16.28 35.43
C ASP A 174 -19.13 -17.26 36.56
N GLU A 175 -20.18 -18.06 36.33
CA GLU A 175 -20.62 -19.12 37.25
C GLU A 175 -19.56 -20.24 37.44
N LYS A 176 -18.76 -20.52 36.45
CA LYS A 176 -17.66 -21.50 36.50
C LYS A 176 -16.32 -20.92 36.99
N GLY A 177 -16.29 -19.66 37.43
CA GLY A 177 -15.09 -18.99 37.93
C GLY A 177 -13.96 -18.86 36.91
N ARG A 178 -14.24 -19.02 35.61
CA ARG A 178 -13.25 -18.90 34.56
C ARG A 178 -13.00 -17.42 34.25
N LYS A 179 -11.80 -16.94 34.56
CA LYS A 179 -11.36 -15.64 34.07
C LYS A 179 -11.34 -15.68 32.55
N PHE A 180 -12.16 -14.85 31.88
CA PHE A 180 -12.01 -14.63 30.43
C PHE A 180 -10.58 -14.18 30.14
N PRO A 181 -9.92 -14.73 29.12
CA PRO A 181 -8.60 -14.26 28.76
C PRO A 181 -8.68 -12.75 28.52
N LYS A 182 -7.72 -12.00 29.09
CA LYS A 182 -7.57 -10.54 28.89
C LYS A 182 -7.24 -10.18 27.44
N PHE A 183 -7.30 -11.14 26.53
CA PHE A 183 -7.06 -10.97 25.12
C PHE A 183 -8.08 -10.00 24.55
N ARG A 184 -7.63 -8.83 24.14
CA ARG A 184 -8.45 -7.83 23.47
C ARG A 184 -8.44 -8.13 21.97
N PRO A 185 -9.41 -8.87 21.41
CA PRO A 185 -9.37 -9.32 20.02
C PRO A 185 -9.44 -8.17 19.00
N THR A 186 -9.66 -6.94 19.46
CA THR A 186 -9.73 -5.73 18.65
C THR A 186 -8.41 -5.01 18.49
N LYS A 187 -7.36 -5.36 19.26
CA LYS A 187 -6.04 -4.73 19.13
C LYS A 187 -5.10 -5.57 18.31
N ARG A 188 -4.31 -4.91 17.48
CA ARG A 188 -3.16 -5.48 16.77
C ARG A 188 -1.98 -4.54 16.92
N CYS A 189 -0.79 -5.11 16.93
CA CYS A 189 0.46 -4.38 16.83
C CYS A 189 0.87 -4.27 15.37
N ILE A 190 1.14 -3.06 14.89
CA ILE A 190 1.79 -2.82 13.61
C ILE A 190 3.25 -2.51 13.91
N ILE A 191 4.13 -3.41 13.51
CA ILE A 191 5.59 -3.27 13.61
C ILE A 191 6.07 -2.58 12.35
N SER A 192 6.84 -1.50 12.48
CA SER A 192 7.37 -0.73 11.37
C SER A 192 8.89 -0.70 11.38
N LEU A 193 9.50 -0.98 10.24
CA LEU A 193 10.92 -0.84 9.94
C LEU A 193 11.07 0.39 9.05
N ASN A 194 11.76 1.42 9.52
CA ASN A 194 11.86 2.72 8.85
C ASN A 194 13.32 3.01 8.54
N GLN A 195 13.72 2.87 7.29
CA GLN A 195 15.09 3.15 6.85
C GLN A 195 15.31 4.65 6.70
N ARG A 196 16.37 5.18 7.33
CA ARG A 196 16.81 6.55 7.12
C ARG A 196 17.35 6.74 5.70
N SER A 197 17.06 7.90 5.10
CA SER A 197 17.68 8.26 3.82
C SER A 197 19.20 8.47 3.99
N ALA A 198 19.96 7.92 3.06
CA ALA A 198 21.41 8.13 3.00
C ALA A 198 21.80 9.54 2.49
N ASN A 199 20.89 10.25 1.81
CA ASN A 199 21.13 11.59 1.26
C ASN A 199 20.54 12.65 2.19
N ASP A 200 21.38 13.22 3.04
CA ASP A 200 20.99 14.26 4.01
C ASP A 200 20.43 15.54 3.37
N GLU A 201 20.85 15.89 2.16
CA GLU A 201 20.41 17.13 1.49
C GLU A 201 18.95 17.16 1.05
N GLN A 202 18.35 15.98 0.79
CA GLN A 202 17.01 15.91 0.23
C GLN A 202 15.95 15.32 1.17
N MET A 203 16.34 14.55 2.19
CA MET A 203 15.38 13.72 2.91
C MET A 203 15.67 13.60 4.41
N TRP A 204 15.26 14.58 5.17
CA TRP A 204 15.09 14.39 6.60
C TRP A 204 13.96 13.36 6.83
N GLY A 205 14.34 12.16 7.30
CA GLY A 205 13.40 11.13 7.67
C GLY A 205 13.52 9.83 6.87
N SER A 206 12.48 9.01 6.94
CA SER A 206 12.41 7.70 6.28
C SER A 206 12.23 7.86 4.77
N ASN A 207 12.96 7.06 4.01
CA ASN A 207 12.80 6.91 2.56
C ASN A 207 12.15 5.58 2.18
N ARG A 208 12.16 4.59 3.09
CA ARG A 208 11.53 3.30 2.88
C ARG A 208 11.03 2.72 4.20
N THR A 209 9.79 2.29 4.20
CA THR A 209 9.10 1.73 5.36
C THR A 209 8.48 0.38 5.03
N ILE A 210 8.85 -0.65 5.79
CA ILE A 210 8.21 -1.96 5.76
C ILE A 210 7.34 -2.09 7.00
N VAL A 211 6.10 -2.56 6.83
CA VAL A 211 5.16 -2.76 7.92
C VAL A 211 4.70 -4.21 7.99
N ALA A 212 4.65 -4.74 9.20
CA ALA A 212 4.07 -6.04 9.54
C ALA A 212 2.96 -5.86 10.58
N MET A 213 2.09 -6.84 10.71
CA MET A 213 1.03 -6.85 11.73
C MET A 213 1.10 -8.12 12.54
N ASP A 214 1.02 -8.02 13.86
CA ASP A 214 0.93 -9.17 14.74
C ASP A 214 -0.08 -8.91 15.88
N TYR A 215 -0.37 -9.96 16.65
CA TYR A 215 -1.20 -9.87 17.86
C TYR A 215 -0.52 -9.08 18.95
N THR A 216 0.80 -9.22 19.06
CA THR A 216 1.65 -8.55 20.05
C THR A 216 2.97 -8.19 19.39
N GLU A 217 3.71 -7.26 19.98
CA GLU A 217 5.10 -7.00 19.68
C GLU A 217 5.94 -8.06 20.39
N ASN A 218 6.30 -9.11 19.67
CA ASN A 218 7.00 -10.27 20.23
C ASN A 218 8.36 -10.47 19.56
N ALA A 219 9.30 -11.08 20.31
CA ALA A 219 10.68 -11.26 19.88
C ALA A 219 10.80 -12.13 18.62
N ASP A 220 9.96 -13.14 18.46
CA ASP A 220 10.03 -14.05 17.31
C ASP A 220 9.69 -13.34 16.00
N THR A 221 8.60 -12.53 15.99
CA THR A 221 8.21 -11.76 14.81
C THR A 221 9.20 -10.66 14.52
N VAL A 222 9.66 -9.92 15.54
CA VAL A 222 10.68 -8.88 15.39
C VAL A 222 11.95 -9.47 14.80
N PHE A 223 12.46 -10.56 15.36
CA PHE A 223 13.67 -11.21 14.88
C PHE A 223 13.52 -11.72 13.44
N ALA A 224 12.41 -12.37 13.11
CA ALA A 224 12.14 -12.87 11.76
C ALA A 224 12.05 -11.75 10.72
N LEU A 225 11.46 -10.60 11.07
CA LEU A 225 11.40 -9.43 10.20
C LEU A 225 12.80 -8.84 9.94
N ASN A 226 13.59 -8.69 11.02
CA ASN A 226 14.94 -8.16 10.92
C ASN A 226 15.83 -9.07 10.07
N GLN A 227 15.84 -10.38 10.37
CA GLN A 227 16.63 -11.37 9.63
C GLN A 227 16.34 -11.35 8.13
N ARG A 228 15.08 -11.06 7.77
CA ARG A 228 14.64 -11.08 6.38
C ARG A 228 14.87 -9.77 5.64
N PHE A 229 14.64 -8.65 6.30
CA PHE A 229 14.57 -7.34 5.65
C PHE A 229 15.70 -6.41 6.01
N ILE A 230 16.60 -6.77 6.91
CA ILE A 230 17.72 -5.91 7.32
C ILE A 230 19.04 -6.65 7.08
N THR A 231 19.97 -5.94 6.43
CA THR A 231 21.34 -6.44 6.22
C THR A 231 22.07 -6.53 7.56
N VAL A 232 22.75 -7.66 7.82
CA VAL A 232 23.56 -7.87 9.02
C VAL A 232 24.56 -6.73 9.17
N GLY A 233 24.78 -6.26 10.40
CA GLY A 233 25.67 -5.15 10.72
C GLY A 233 25.07 -3.77 10.57
N SER A 234 23.80 -3.65 10.20
CA SER A 234 23.07 -2.36 10.19
C SER A 234 22.82 -1.86 11.61
N ASP A 235 22.64 -0.54 11.74
CA ASP A 235 22.29 0.14 12.99
C ASP A 235 20.78 0.14 13.19
N ILE A 236 20.30 -0.46 14.28
CA ILE A 236 18.87 -0.53 14.63
C ILE A 236 18.59 0.36 15.82
N MET A 237 17.78 1.40 15.60
CA MET A 237 17.25 2.30 16.63
C MET A 237 15.87 1.81 17.06
N CYS A 238 15.73 1.40 18.33
CA CYS A 238 14.48 0.90 18.88
C CYS A 238 14.25 1.38 20.32
N ASP A 239 13.10 1.05 20.90
CA ASP A 239 12.86 1.29 22.32
C ASP A 239 13.49 0.20 23.20
N GLU A 240 13.24 0.29 24.52
CA GLU A 240 13.73 -0.69 25.50
C GLU A 240 12.90 -1.97 25.58
N ASN A 241 11.92 -2.16 24.70
CA ASN A 241 11.07 -3.35 24.74
C ASN A 241 11.92 -4.64 24.65
N PRO A 242 11.73 -5.61 25.55
CA PRO A 242 12.46 -6.89 25.52
C PRO A 242 12.36 -7.67 24.20
N ALA A 243 11.35 -7.38 23.36
CA ALA A 243 11.21 -7.99 22.04
C ALA A 243 12.42 -7.74 21.11
N TYR A 244 13.17 -6.67 21.35
CA TYR A 244 14.36 -6.30 20.56
C TYR A 244 15.69 -6.86 21.10
N ASN A 245 15.71 -7.51 22.25
CA ASN A 245 16.96 -7.93 22.90
C ASN A 245 17.81 -8.89 22.05
N ASN A 246 17.17 -9.78 21.30
CA ASN A 246 17.85 -10.77 20.46
C ASN A 246 18.53 -10.16 19.23
N LEU A 247 18.29 -8.89 18.91
CA LEU A 247 18.88 -8.23 17.75
C LEU A 247 20.38 -7.95 17.91
N ASN A 248 20.87 -7.82 19.16
CA ASN A 248 22.29 -7.58 19.47
C ASN A 248 23.26 -8.61 18.88
N PHE A 249 22.79 -9.83 18.54
CA PHE A 249 23.64 -10.90 17.99
C PHE A 249 24.03 -10.66 16.51
N HIS A 250 23.25 -9.88 15.77
CA HIS A 250 23.42 -9.72 14.33
C HIS A 250 23.50 -8.26 13.88
N TYR A 251 23.07 -7.33 14.73
CA TYR A 251 22.93 -5.91 14.41
C TYR A 251 23.52 -5.02 15.48
N ASN A 252 23.88 -3.78 15.13
CA ASN A 252 24.25 -2.76 16.09
C ASN A 252 22.98 -2.16 16.67
N ARG A 253 22.48 -2.71 17.78
CA ARG A 253 21.25 -2.22 18.40
C ARG A 253 21.55 -1.04 19.32
N TRP A 254 20.77 0.02 19.13
CA TRP A 254 20.76 1.22 19.94
C TRP A 254 19.37 1.43 20.52
N SER A 255 19.25 1.55 21.83
CA SER A 255 17.98 1.76 22.51
C SER A 255 17.96 3.06 23.31
N VAL A 256 16.81 3.74 23.32
CA VAL A 256 16.56 4.94 24.11
C VAL A 256 15.47 4.64 25.13
N ASN A 257 15.76 5.02 26.39
CA ASN A 257 14.75 5.00 27.44
C ASN A 257 13.91 6.28 27.34
N HIS A 258 12.71 6.15 26.80
CA HIS A 258 11.79 7.28 26.65
C HIS A 258 11.28 7.87 27.98
N GLN A 259 11.49 7.17 29.10
CA GLN A 259 11.19 7.72 30.43
C GLN A 259 12.21 8.73 30.90
N GLU A 260 13.44 8.67 30.35
CA GLU A 260 14.54 9.55 30.73
C GLU A 260 14.86 10.60 29.67
N ALA A 261 14.85 10.25 28.38
CA ALA A 261 15.15 11.19 27.30
C ALA A 261 14.54 10.75 25.95
N TYR A 262 14.13 11.71 25.12
CA TYR A 262 13.73 11.47 23.73
C TYR A 262 14.88 11.19 22.77
N SER A 263 16.09 11.63 23.11
CA SER A 263 17.31 11.27 22.41
C SER A 263 18.50 11.32 23.35
N ALA A 264 19.40 10.35 23.25
CA ALA A 264 20.63 10.30 24.02
C ALA A 264 21.81 10.10 23.06
N LYS A 265 22.74 11.06 23.03
CA LYS A 265 23.99 10.97 22.21
C LYS A 265 23.76 10.65 20.73
N GLY A 266 22.70 11.20 20.12
CA GLY A 266 22.33 10.94 18.72
C GLY A 266 21.42 9.72 18.50
N VAL A 267 21.26 8.86 19.51
CA VAL A 267 20.32 7.72 19.45
C VAL A 267 18.91 8.22 19.67
N ASN A 268 18.00 7.90 18.76
CA ASN A 268 16.58 8.26 18.86
C ASN A 268 15.73 7.31 18.01
N ASN A 269 14.43 7.22 18.30
CA ASN A 269 13.47 6.43 17.52
C ASN A 269 12.46 7.29 16.73
N ASN A 270 12.83 8.55 16.46
CA ASN A 270 11.93 9.57 15.90
C ASN A 270 11.29 9.19 14.56
N LEU A 271 11.97 8.41 13.71
CA LEU A 271 11.41 8.03 12.40
C LEU A 271 10.22 7.08 12.57
N ALA A 272 10.37 6.07 13.40
CA ALA A 272 9.32 5.11 13.68
C ALA A 272 8.14 5.76 14.43
N GLU A 273 8.41 6.59 15.44
CA GLU A 273 7.37 7.34 16.17
C GLU A 273 6.59 8.28 15.24
N SER A 274 7.30 9.04 14.40
CA SER A 274 6.69 9.94 13.42
C SER A 274 5.84 9.19 12.38
N PHE A 275 6.29 8.03 11.92
CA PHE A 275 5.52 7.16 11.05
C PHE A 275 4.27 6.64 11.78
N ASN A 276 4.42 6.13 12.98
CA ASN A 276 3.34 5.57 13.79
C ASN A 276 2.25 6.61 14.09
N ALA A 277 2.63 7.87 14.36
CA ALA A 277 1.70 8.98 14.53
C ALA A 277 0.86 9.22 13.25
N ARG A 278 1.52 9.32 12.08
CA ARG A 278 0.84 9.52 10.78
C ARG A 278 -0.08 8.36 10.42
N MET A 279 0.36 7.12 10.67
CA MET A 279 -0.44 5.91 10.44
C MET A 279 -1.69 5.90 11.32
N ARG A 280 -1.57 6.23 12.61
CA ARG A 280 -2.71 6.36 13.52
C ARG A 280 -3.69 7.43 13.07
N ASP A 281 -3.19 8.58 12.61
CA ASP A 281 -3.99 9.68 12.08
C ASP A 281 -4.76 9.28 10.82
N LEU A 282 -4.12 8.57 9.88
CA LEU A 282 -4.78 8.04 8.69
C LEU A 282 -5.91 7.06 9.09
N MET A 283 -5.61 6.13 9.98
CA MET A 283 -6.57 5.09 10.35
C MET A 283 -7.75 5.64 11.19
N ARG A 284 -7.50 6.55 12.13
CA ARG A 284 -8.53 7.12 13.01
C ARG A 284 -9.24 8.29 12.37
N GLY A 285 -8.49 9.21 11.75
CA GLY A 285 -9.03 10.46 11.19
C GLY A 285 -9.80 10.26 9.89
N THR A 286 -9.25 9.46 8.95
CA THR A 286 -9.85 9.29 7.61
C THR A 286 -10.78 8.09 7.54
N HIS A 287 -10.39 6.95 8.12
CA HIS A 287 -11.12 5.69 7.90
C HIS A 287 -12.03 5.27 9.07
N HIS A 288 -11.92 5.90 10.24
CA HIS A 288 -12.69 5.69 11.47
C HIS A 288 -12.83 4.24 11.93
N LYS A 289 -13.37 3.35 11.09
CA LYS A 289 -13.61 1.93 11.39
C LYS A 289 -13.03 1.08 10.28
N THR A 290 -11.92 0.42 10.59
CA THR A 290 -11.30 -0.56 9.71
C THR A 290 -11.49 -1.96 10.27
N ASP A 291 -11.58 -2.96 9.38
CA ASP A 291 -11.58 -4.37 9.78
C ASP A 291 -10.12 -4.85 9.85
N ASN A 292 -9.80 -5.70 10.84
CA ASN A 292 -8.47 -6.29 11.02
C ASN A 292 -7.92 -6.95 9.74
N LYS A 293 -8.80 -7.54 8.94
CA LYS A 293 -8.44 -8.22 7.70
C LYS A 293 -7.75 -7.31 6.69
N TYR A 294 -8.03 -6.01 6.76
CA TYR A 294 -7.50 -5.00 5.84
C TYR A 294 -6.49 -4.06 6.51
N ALA A 295 -6.25 -4.22 7.80
CA ALA A 295 -5.43 -3.33 8.61
C ALA A 295 -4.04 -3.10 8.00
N LEU A 296 -3.37 -4.17 7.60
CA LEU A 296 -2.03 -4.10 7.01
C LEU A 296 -2.02 -3.34 5.68
N HIS A 297 -3.10 -3.35 4.91
CA HIS A 297 -3.21 -2.58 3.66
C HIS A 297 -3.30 -1.08 3.93
N TYR A 298 -3.98 -0.67 5.00
CA TYR A 298 -4.02 0.72 5.44
C TYR A 298 -2.66 1.17 5.99
N ALA A 299 -1.98 0.31 6.78
CA ALA A 299 -0.65 0.60 7.27
C ALA A 299 0.37 0.74 6.12
N ASN A 300 0.28 -0.14 5.12
CA ASN A 300 1.12 -0.06 3.92
C ASN A 300 0.80 1.19 3.06
N GLN A 301 -0.45 1.62 2.96
CA GLN A 301 -0.79 2.90 2.34
C GLN A 301 -0.14 4.06 3.08
N ALA A 302 -0.16 4.05 4.42
CA ALA A 302 0.50 5.07 5.22
C ALA A 302 2.02 5.07 4.99
N ALA A 303 2.65 3.89 4.88
CA ALA A 303 4.06 3.73 4.54
C ALA A 303 4.37 4.34 3.17
N PHE A 304 3.61 3.96 2.13
CA PHE A 304 3.75 4.52 0.79
C PHE A 304 3.66 6.05 0.78
N MET A 305 2.67 6.63 1.45
CA MET A 305 2.49 8.08 1.53
C MET A 305 3.61 8.76 2.32
N SER A 306 4.11 8.12 3.37
CA SER A 306 5.23 8.63 4.17
C SER A 306 6.53 8.66 3.38
N ASP A 307 6.85 7.57 2.71
CA ASP A 307 8.10 7.40 1.96
C ASP A 307 8.16 8.32 0.73
N ASN A 308 7.01 8.56 0.11
CA ASN A 308 6.90 9.37 -1.10
C ASN A 308 6.43 10.81 -0.86
N ARG A 309 6.42 11.30 0.38
CA ARG A 309 5.88 12.61 0.78
C ARG A 309 6.50 13.83 0.10
N ARG A 310 7.62 13.67 -0.59
CA ARG A 310 8.32 14.74 -1.33
C ARG A 310 8.20 14.63 -2.85
N LYS A 311 7.46 13.63 -3.33
CA LYS A 311 7.10 13.54 -4.74
C LYS A 311 5.91 14.44 -5.05
N SER A 312 5.83 14.89 -6.29
CA SER A 312 4.68 15.65 -6.78
C SER A 312 3.44 14.76 -6.95
N ASN A 313 2.27 15.37 -6.99
CA ASN A 313 1.01 14.64 -7.23
C ASN A 313 1.04 13.86 -8.55
N GLY A 314 1.68 14.40 -9.60
CA GLY A 314 1.81 13.71 -10.89
C GLY A 314 2.72 12.49 -10.84
N GLU A 315 3.87 12.58 -10.14
CA GLU A 315 4.75 11.42 -9.92
C GLU A 315 4.04 10.33 -9.11
N LEU A 316 3.33 10.71 -8.04
CA LEU A 316 2.55 9.78 -7.23
C LEU A 316 1.41 9.15 -8.01
N PHE A 317 0.69 9.95 -8.81
CA PHE A 317 -0.38 9.47 -9.68
C PHE A 317 0.14 8.42 -10.67
N SER A 318 1.24 8.73 -11.37
CA SER A 318 1.86 7.83 -12.34
C SER A 318 2.36 6.53 -11.68
N ASP A 319 3.01 6.62 -10.52
CA ASP A 319 3.48 5.45 -9.77
C ASP A 319 2.31 4.55 -9.32
N VAL A 320 1.27 5.12 -8.72
CA VAL A 320 0.09 4.34 -8.29
C VAL A 320 -0.63 3.72 -9.49
N LEU A 321 -0.82 4.47 -10.57
CA LEU A 321 -1.46 3.96 -11.78
C LEU A 321 -0.67 2.81 -12.39
N GLN A 322 0.65 2.94 -12.51
CA GLN A 322 1.53 1.90 -13.05
C GLN A 322 1.46 0.62 -12.21
N ARG A 323 1.51 0.71 -10.89
CA ARG A 323 1.32 -0.43 -9.96
C ARG A 323 -0.03 -1.11 -10.17
N CYS A 324 -1.08 -0.32 -10.32
CA CYS A 324 -2.44 -0.84 -10.58
C CYS A 324 -2.55 -1.56 -11.91
N LEU A 325 -1.87 -1.09 -12.94
CA LEU A 325 -1.83 -1.72 -14.26
C LEU A 325 -0.96 -2.97 -14.31
N TRP A 326 -0.06 -3.14 -13.34
CA TRP A 326 0.82 -4.29 -13.22
C TRP A 326 0.19 -5.47 -12.46
N VAL A 327 -0.52 -5.20 -11.37
CA VAL A 327 -1.04 -6.24 -10.46
C VAL A 327 -2.27 -6.92 -11.05
N LEU A 328 -2.27 -8.25 -11.04
CA LEU A 328 -3.37 -9.08 -11.52
C LEU A 328 -4.64 -8.91 -10.67
N PRO A 329 -5.82 -9.14 -11.24
CA PRO A 329 -7.08 -9.04 -10.51
C PRO A 329 -7.17 -10.15 -9.45
N LEU A 330 -7.55 -9.78 -8.23
CA LEU A 330 -7.76 -10.70 -7.11
C LEU A 330 -9.22 -11.12 -7.01
N LYS A 331 -9.45 -12.41 -6.77
CA LYS A 331 -10.80 -13.00 -6.67
C LYS A 331 -11.68 -12.28 -5.65
N GLU A 332 -11.12 -11.87 -4.51
CA GLU A 332 -11.86 -11.17 -3.45
C GLU A 332 -12.40 -9.80 -3.90
N TRP A 333 -11.68 -9.07 -4.74
CA TRP A 333 -12.14 -7.77 -5.23
C TRP A 333 -13.03 -7.86 -6.45
N VAL A 334 -12.82 -8.85 -7.31
CA VAL A 334 -13.68 -9.12 -8.49
C VAL A 334 -15.04 -9.63 -8.05
N GLY A 335 -15.08 -10.55 -7.10
CA GLY A 335 -16.29 -11.20 -6.59
C GLY A 335 -16.80 -10.65 -5.25
N TYR A 336 -16.37 -9.46 -4.81
CA TYR A 336 -16.75 -8.89 -3.51
C TYR A 336 -18.26 -8.80 -3.30
N TRP A 337 -19.01 -8.43 -4.33
CA TRP A 337 -20.47 -8.34 -4.31
C TRP A 337 -21.14 -9.72 -4.22
N GLN A 338 -20.45 -10.79 -4.60
CA GLN A 338 -20.90 -12.19 -4.50
C GLN A 338 -20.57 -12.83 -3.15
N GLY A 339 -19.93 -12.07 -2.23
CA GLY A 339 -19.51 -12.56 -0.92
C GLY A 339 -18.08 -13.09 -0.85
N ASN A 340 -17.29 -12.96 -1.91
CA ASN A 340 -15.87 -13.31 -1.90
C ASN A 340 -15.07 -12.27 -1.09
N HIS A 341 -15.15 -12.38 0.23
CA HIS A 341 -14.46 -11.51 1.15
C HIS A 341 -13.17 -12.18 1.64
N ARG A 342 -12.17 -11.38 1.99
CA ARG A 342 -10.96 -11.89 2.66
C ARG A 342 -11.33 -12.64 3.92
N GLN A 343 -10.85 -13.87 4.07
CA GLN A 343 -11.25 -14.75 5.16
C GLN A 343 -10.40 -14.54 6.42
N GLY A 344 -9.13 -14.17 6.30
CA GLY A 344 -8.20 -14.07 7.40
C GLY A 344 -7.40 -12.77 7.44
N GLU A 345 -6.67 -12.60 8.52
CA GLU A 345 -5.70 -11.53 8.74
C GLU A 345 -4.32 -11.96 8.22
N LEU A 346 -3.52 -10.99 7.79
CA LEU A 346 -2.12 -11.20 7.41
C LEU A 346 -1.24 -10.95 8.64
N ILE A 347 -0.99 -11.98 9.43
CA ILE A 347 -0.26 -11.92 10.69
C ILE A 347 1.18 -12.41 10.49
N GLY A 348 2.16 -11.68 11.08
CA GLY A 348 3.57 -12.00 11.06
C GLY A 348 4.10 -12.18 9.64
N MET A 349 4.96 -13.17 9.46
CA MET A 349 5.61 -13.45 8.18
C MET A 349 4.66 -13.91 7.07
N LYS A 350 3.41 -14.30 7.38
CA LYS A 350 2.39 -14.61 6.36
C LYS A 350 2.05 -13.42 5.45
N ALA A 351 2.33 -12.20 5.90
CA ALA A 351 2.15 -10.98 5.13
C ALA A 351 3.12 -10.85 3.94
N PHE A 352 4.20 -11.64 3.93
CA PHE A 352 5.32 -11.52 3.01
C PHE A 352 5.48 -12.69 2.05
N SER A 353 4.54 -13.60 2.03
CA SER A 353 4.40 -14.61 0.98
C SER A 353 3.22 -14.20 0.07
N PRO A 354 3.38 -14.00 -1.23
CA PRO A 354 4.46 -14.35 -2.16
C PRO A 354 5.28 -13.14 -2.60
N GLU A 355 6.58 -13.21 -2.45
CA GLU A 355 7.55 -12.17 -2.83
C GLU A 355 7.69 -11.96 -4.32
N GLU A 356 7.45 -13.00 -5.08
CA GLU A 356 7.66 -13.01 -6.53
C GLU A 356 7.02 -11.81 -7.25
N ILE A 357 5.87 -11.31 -6.77
CA ILE A 357 5.18 -10.20 -7.41
C ILE A 357 5.95 -8.89 -7.26
N SER A 358 6.46 -8.59 -6.06
CA SER A 358 7.18 -7.33 -5.82
C SER A 358 8.55 -7.34 -6.50
N GLN A 359 9.30 -8.43 -6.40
CA GLN A 359 10.59 -8.58 -7.07
C GLN A 359 10.46 -8.46 -8.59
N ASN A 360 9.48 -9.14 -9.18
CA ASN A 360 9.22 -9.07 -10.62
C ASN A 360 8.76 -7.66 -11.06
N TYR A 361 8.02 -6.93 -10.21
CA TYR A 361 7.65 -5.54 -10.50
C TYR A 361 8.87 -4.64 -10.62
N PHE A 362 9.76 -4.63 -9.62
CA PHE A 362 10.93 -3.78 -9.61
C PHE A 362 11.93 -4.16 -10.71
N LYS A 363 12.18 -5.45 -10.92
CA LYS A 363 13.03 -5.93 -12.01
C LYS A 363 12.58 -5.41 -13.37
N ARG A 364 11.27 -5.47 -13.64
CA ARG A 364 10.72 -5.00 -14.90
C ARG A 364 10.74 -3.48 -15.02
N LEU A 365 10.57 -2.76 -13.93
CA LEU A 365 10.72 -1.31 -13.90
C LEU A 365 12.14 -0.90 -14.30
N GLU A 366 13.14 -1.58 -13.76
CA GLU A 366 14.55 -1.38 -14.13
C GLU A 366 14.84 -1.73 -15.60
N GLU A 367 14.26 -2.82 -16.11
CA GLU A 367 14.36 -3.20 -17.53
C GLU A 367 13.70 -2.15 -18.44
N GLN A 368 12.55 -1.61 -18.03
CA GLN A 368 11.86 -0.56 -18.78
C GLN A 368 12.69 0.74 -18.80
N MET A 369 13.24 1.16 -17.68
CA MET A 369 14.09 2.35 -17.59
C MET A 369 15.33 2.23 -18.49
N LYS A 370 16.01 1.08 -18.48
CA LYS A 370 17.15 0.82 -19.39
C LYS A 370 16.75 0.89 -20.86
N TYR A 371 15.58 0.36 -21.21
CA TYR A 371 15.07 0.42 -22.58
C TYR A 371 14.75 1.85 -23.01
N ASP A 372 14.13 2.64 -22.14
CA ASP A 372 13.81 4.04 -22.40
C ASP A 372 15.08 4.89 -22.52
N GLU A 373 16.12 4.63 -21.71
CA GLU A 373 17.44 5.25 -21.83
C GLU A 373 18.13 4.92 -23.17
N MET A 374 18.05 3.67 -23.60
CA MET A 374 18.59 3.25 -24.91
C MET A 374 17.89 3.94 -26.08
N LEU A 375 16.56 4.14 -25.99
CA LEU A 375 15.80 4.85 -27.02
C LEU A 375 16.09 6.36 -27.06
N LEU A 376 16.46 6.96 -25.93
CA LEU A 376 16.85 8.38 -25.86
C LEU A 376 18.30 8.61 -26.35
N ALA A 377 19.13 7.57 -26.35
CA ALA A 377 20.53 7.61 -26.80
C ALA A 377 20.69 7.27 -28.30
N ALA A 378 19.65 6.74 -28.97
CA ALA A 378 19.58 6.41 -30.38
C ALA A 378 18.88 7.51 -31.18
#